data_367c7691ca4e0fc958c6bd86ec356b44
#
_entry.id   367c7691ca4e0fc958c6bd86ec356b44
#
_cell.length_a   1.000
_cell.length_b   1.000
_cell.length_c   1.000
_cell.angle_alpha   90.00
_cell.angle_beta   90.00
_cell.angle_gamma   90.00
#
_symmetry.space_group_name_H-M   'P 1'
#
loop_
_entity.id
_entity.type
_entity.pdbx_description
1 polymer ?
#
loop_
_entity_poly.entity_id
_entity_poly.type
_entity_poly.pdbx_seq_one_letter_code
_entity_poly.pdbx_strand_id
1 'polypeptide(L)'
;MMDNIQSPFETVGGEQVIDELVEAFYDRVGRHPSLAPIFPNDLTETARKQKQFLTQYLGGPPLYTSEHGHPMLRARHMPFEITPKRAKAWLACMEEAMDEVGLEGSYRNEFFQRLVLTAQHMINTPDKPEEKEDSCDL
;
A
#
# COMPACT_ATOMS: atom_id res chain seq x y z
N MET A 1 2.58 32.78 -8.23
CA MET A 1 2.57 32.55 -6.79
C MET A 1 2.89 31.13 -6.45
N MET A 2 3.54 30.99 -5.34
CA MET A 2 4.01 29.68 -4.89
C MET A 2 2.88 28.80 -4.44
N ASP A 3 1.78 29.40 -4.10
CA ASP A 3 0.60 28.76 -3.54
C ASP A 3 -0.08 27.80 -4.48
N ASN A 4 0.31 27.84 -5.78
CA ASN A 4 -0.32 26.98 -6.78
C ASN A 4 0.28 25.57 -6.82
N ILE A 5 1.32 25.33 -6.04
CA ILE A 5 1.95 24.01 -6.02
C ILE A 5 1.07 23.05 -5.22
N GLN A 6 0.58 22.02 -5.88
CA GLN A 6 -0.24 21.00 -5.23
C GLN A 6 0.64 19.89 -4.68
N SER A 7 0.25 19.33 -3.55
CA SER A 7 0.88 18.13 -3.03
C SER A 7 0.51 16.94 -3.94
N PRO A 8 1.30 15.86 -3.92
CA PRO A 8 0.91 14.64 -4.63
C PRO A 8 -0.48 14.15 -4.21
N PHE A 9 -0.86 14.35 -2.94
CA PHE A 9 -2.18 13.99 -2.44
C PHE A 9 -3.29 14.72 -3.23
N GLU A 10 -3.15 16.02 -3.41
CA GLU A 10 -4.12 16.79 -4.17
C GLU A 10 -4.09 16.41 -5.64
N THR A 11 -2.91 16.19 -6.17
CA THR A 11 -2.72 15.86 -7.59
C THR A 11 -3.39 14.55 -7.99
N VAL A 12 -3.36 13.53 -7.12
CA VAL A 12 -4.00 12.25 -7.43
C VAL A 12 -5.52 12.31 -7.27
N GLY A 13 -6.05 13.34 -6.62
CA GLY A 13 -7.51 13.52 -6.50
C GLY A 13 -8.00 13.63 -5.08
N GLY A 14 -7.11 13.71 -4.10
CA GLY A 14 -7.46 13.97 -2.71
C GLY A 14 -8.12 12.80 -2.02
N GLU A 15 -8.90 13.13 -0.98
CA GLU A 15 -9.49 12.14 -0.09
C GLU A 15 -10.36 11.12 -0.82
N GLN A 16 -11.17 11.58 -1.77
CA GLN A 16 -12.08 10.67 -2.46
C GLN A 16 -11.33 9.58 -3.22
N VAL A 17 -10.27 9.95 -3.93
CA VAL A 17 -9.50 8.96 -4.70
C VAL A 17 -8.76 8.02 -3.77
N ILE A 18 -8.22 8.52 -2.65
CA ILE A 18 -7.57 7.67 -1.67
C ILE A 18 -8.56 6.67 -1.08
N ASP A 19 -9.77 7.10 -0.76
CA ASP A 19 -10.80 6.20 -0.25
C ASP A 19 -11.12 5.09 -1.25
N GLU A 20 -11.32 5.46 -2.51
CA GLU A 20 -11.63 4.49 -3.57
C GLU A 20 -10.46 3.53 -3.80
N LEU A 21 -9.24 4.06 -3.79
CA LEU A 21 -8.04 3.25 -3.98
C LEU A 21 -7.89 2.21 -2.88
N VAL A 22 -8.05 2.63 -1.63
CA VAL A 22 -7.89 1.74 -0.48
C VAL A 22 -8.97 0.66 -0.48
N GLU A 23 -10.20 1.00 -0.83
CA GLU A 23 -11.27 0.03 -0.92
C GLU A 23 -10.99 -1.01 -2.00
N ALA A 24 -10.59 -0.55 -3.19
CA ALA A 24 -10.25 -1.46 -4.29
C ALA A 24 -9.07 -2.37 -3.93
N PHE A 25 -8.10 -1.80 -3.22
CA PHE A 25 -6.90 -2.53 -2.79
C PHE A 25 -7.26 -3.65 -1.81
N TYR A 26 -7.99 -3.34 -0.75
CA TYR A 26 -8.30 -4.36 0.27
C TYR A 26 -9.34 -5.37 -0.21
N ASP A 27 -10.16 -5.01 -1.18
CA ASP A 27 -11.03 -5.98 -1.83
C ASP A 27 -10.19 -7.09 -2.46
N ARG A 28 -9.05 -6.73 -3.02
CA ARG A 28 -8.14 -7.72 -3.62
C ARG A 28 -7.30 -8.45 -2.58
N VAL A 29 -6.80 -7.74 -1.57
CA VAL A 29 -6.00 -8.33 -0.51
C VAL A 29 -6.77 -9.42 0.24
N GLY A 30 -8.03 -9.15 0.55
CA GLY A 30 -8.87 -10.11 1.28
C GLY A 30 -9.10 -11.41 0.54
N ARG A 31 -8.92 -11.41 -0.78
CA ARG A 31 -9.11 -12.60 -1.62
C ARG A 31 -7.79 -13.20 -2.09
N HIS A 32 -6.68 -12.56 -1.78
CA HIS A 32 -5.37 -13.01 -2.27
C HIS A 32 -4.81 -14.10 -1.36
N PRO A 33 -4.50 -15.30 -1.89
CA PRO A 33 -4.07 -16.43 -1.04
C PRO A 33 -2.76 -16.18 -0.31
N SER A 34 -1.88 -15.33 -0.83
CA SER A 34 -0.62 -15.03 -0.16
C SER A 34 -0.74 -13.96 0.92
N LEU A 35 -1.77 -13.10 0.84
CA LEU A 35 -1.92 -11.95 1.72
C LEU A 35 -3.00 -12.14 2.77
N ALA A 36 -4.13 -12.74 2.41
CA ALA A 36 -5.24 -12.91 3.33
C ALA A 36 -4.82 -13.51 4.68
N PRO A 37 -3.92 -14.51 4.71
CA PRO A 37 -3.54 -15.12 5.99
C PRO A 37 -2.85 -14.19 7.00
N ILE A 38 -2.21 -13.11 6.54
CA ILE A 38 -1.52 -12.20 7.46
C ILE A 38 -2.34 -10.95 7.79
N PHE A 39 -3.58 -10.88 7.31
CA PHE A 39 -4.48 -9.77 7.60
C PHE A 39 -5.67 -10.26 8.42
N PRO A 40 -6.28 -9.39 9.25
CA PRO A 40 -7.48 -9.78 9.98
C PRO A 40 -8.65 -10.01 9.02
N ASN A 41 -9.64 -10.79 9.46
CA ASN A 41 -10.81 -11.06 8.64
C ASN A 41 -11.62 -9.79 8.37
N ASP A 42 -11.74 -8.92 9.37
CA ASP A 42 -12.39 -7.63 9.21
C ASP A 42 -11.32 -6.58 8.91
N LEU A 43 -11.35 -6.06 7.70
CA LEU A 43 -10.35 -5.12 7.22
C LEU A 43 -10.73 -3.65 7.44
N THR A 44 -11.84 -3.38 8.10
CA THR A 44 -12.34 -2.02 8.27
C THR A 44 -11.32 -1.10 8.92
N GLU A 45 -10.75 -1.52 10.05
CA GLU A 45 -9.77 -0.71 10.77
C GLU A 45 -8.44 -0.64 10.02
N THR A 46 -8.03 -1.74 9.39
CA THR A 46 -6.83 -1.77 8.58
C THR A 46 -6.94 -0.78 7.42
N ALA A 47 -8.10 -0.77 6.74
CA ALA A 47 -8.34 0.17 5.64
C ALA A 47 -8.32 1.61 6.13
N ARG A 48 -8.91 1.88 7.29
CA ARG A 48 -8.93 3.23 7.86
C ARG A 48 -7.51 3.74 8.10
N LYS A 49 -6.67 2.91 8.71
CA LYS A 49 -5.27 3.26 8.95
C LYS A 49 -4.51 3.48 7.65
N GLN A 50 -4.79 2.67 6.63
CA GLN A 50 -4.13 2.80 5.35
C GLN A 50 -4.52 4.11 4.66
N LYS A 51 -5.79 4.51 4.74
CA LYS A 51 -6.23 5.79 4.20
C LYS A 51 -5.49 6.94 4.87
N GLN A 52 -5.36 6.90 6.18
CA GLN A 52 -4.63 7.91 6.94
C GLN A 52 -3.17 7.95 6.53
N PHE A 53 -2.55 6.78 6.40
CA PHE A 53 -1.15 6.68 6.05
C PHE A 53 -0.88 7.19 4.63
N LEU A 54 -1.66 6.77 3.65
CA LEU A 54 -1.46 7.20 2.27
C LEU A 54 -1.71 8.69 2.09
N THR A 55 -2.69 9.24 2.79
CA THR A 55 -2.94 10.68 2.79
C THR A 55 -1.68 11.43 3.23
N GLN A 56 -1.12 11.03 4.35
CA GLN A 56 0.09 11.63 4.89
C GLN A 56 1.31 11.38 4.00
N TYR A 57 1.43 10.16 3.48
CA TYR A 57 2.54 9.74 2.64
C TYR A 57 2.63 10.60 1.36
N LEU A 58 1.49 11.03 0.85
CA LEU A 58 1.42 11.85 -0.36
C LEU A 58 1.43 13.35 -0.07
N GLY A 59 1.71 13.74 1.16
CA GLY A 59 1.87 15.14 1.51
C GLY A 59 0.60 15.84 1.95
N GLY A 60 -0.46 15.10 2.20
CA GLY A 60 -1.69 15.62 2.78
C GLY A 60 -1.57 15.78 4.30
N PRO A 61 -2.68 16.02 4.99
CA PRO A 61 -2.64 16.17 6.45
C PRO A 61 -2.04 14.95 7.13
N PRO A 62 -1.32 15.12 8.25
CA PRO A 62 -0.65 14.01 8.92
C PRO A 62 -1.61 13.18 9.79
N LEU A 63 -2.63 12.61 9.17
CA LEU A 63 -3.70 11.91 9.86
C LEU A 63 -3.20 10.69 10.63
N TYR A 64 -2.27 9.94 10.03
CA TYR A 64 -1.76 8.75 10.67
C TYR A 64 -0.97 9.10 11.95
N THR A 65 -0.02 10.01 11.81
CA THR A 65 0.84 10.40 12.93
C THR A 65 0.04 11.05 14.05
N SER A 66 -0.99 11.84 13.70
CA SER A 66 -1.83 12.51 14.71
C SER A 66 -2.58 11.51 15.58
N GLU A 67 -2.98 10.38 15.03
CA GLU A 67 -3.73 9.38 15.79
C GLU A 67 -2.85 8.26 16.35
N HIS A 68 -1.84 7.83 15.61
CA HIS A 68 -1.08 6.61 15.93
C HIS A 68 0.39 6.86 16.27
N GLY A 69 0.86 8.09 16.12
CA GLY A 69 2.27 8.42 16.32
C GLY A 69 3.08 8.13 15.06
N HIS A 70 4.40 8.13 15.20
CA HIS A 70 5.30 7.91 14.07
C HIS A 70 5.00 6.57 13.39
N PRO A 71 4.96 6.52 12.05
CA PRO A 71 4.60 5.28 11.34
C PRO A 71 5.47 4.08 11.67
N MET A 72 6.80 4.24 11.75
CA MET A 72 7.72 3.14 12.09
C MET A 72 7.36 1.86 11.33
N LEU A 73 7.24 1.98 10.01
CA LEU A 73 6.66 0.92 9.17
C LEU A 73 7.32 -0.43 9.35
N ARG A 74 8.66 -0.47 9.29
CA ARG A 74 9.36 -1.74 9.40
C ARG A 74 9.10 -2.40 10.77
N ALA A 75 9.17 -1.61 11.84
CA ALA A 75 8.93 -2.14 13.18
C ALA A 75 7.52 -2.69 13.31
N ARG A 76 6.53 -2.00 12.76
CA ARG A 76 5.13 -2.43 12.84
C ARG A 76 4.86 -3.68 12.02
N HIS A 77 5.69 -3.97 11.02
CA HIS A 77 5.54 -5.16 10.18
C HIS A 77 6.36 -6.36 10.69
N MET A 78 7.27 -6.16 11.64
CA MET A 78 8.11 -7.25 12.14
C MET A 78 7.34 -8.44 12.71
N PRO A 79 6.16 -8.25 13.35
CA PRO A 79 5.40 -9.41 13.83
C PRO A 79 4.84 -10.32 12.72
N PHE A 80 4.88 -9.87 11.47
CA PHE A 80 4.32 -10.60 10.34
C PHE A 80 5.44 -11.13 9.45
N GLU A 81 5.22 -12.27 8.81
CA GLU A 81 6.18 -12.80 7.84
C GLU A 81 6.00 -12.09 6.50
N ILE A 82 6.82 -11.09 6.25
CA ILE A 82 6.79 -10.36 4.99
C ILE A 82 7.87 -10.95 4.08
N THR A 83 7.45 -11.82 3.17
CA THR A 83 8.34 -12.46 2.21
C THR A 83 8.39 -11.65 0.91
N PRO A 84 9.41 -11.86 0.06
CA PRO A 84 9.40 -11.24 -1.28
C PRO A 84 8.13 -11.55 -2.06
N LYS A 85 7.60 -12.77 -1.96
CA LYS A 85 6.35 -13.14 -2.62
C LYS A 85 5.19 -12.30 -2.12
N ARG A 86 5.09 -12.09 -0.81
CA ARG A 86 4.02 -11.26 -0.24
C ARG A 86 4.17 -9.80 -0.62
N ALA A 87 5.39 -9.27 -0.62
CA ALA A 87 5.62 -7.90 -1.05
C ALA A 87 5.21 -7.70 -2.51
N LYS A 88 5.55 -8.67 -3.37
CA LYS A 88 5.18 -8.63 -4.78
C LYS A 88 3.66 -8.71 -4.96
N ALA A 89 2.99 -9.57 -4.18
CA ALA A 89 1.54 -9.69 -4.21
C ALA A 89 0.86 -8.39 -3.77
N TRP A 90 1.38 -7.76 -2.73
CA TRP A 90 0.88 -6.47 -2.23
C TRP A 90 0.95 -5.41 -3.32
N LEU A 91 2.11 -5.34 -4.00
CA LEU A 91 2.30 -4.36 -5.07
C LEU A 91 1.38 -4.65 -6.26
N ALA A 92 1.16 -5.92 -6.59
CA ALA A 92 0.25 -6.28 -7.68
C ALA A 92 -1.19 -5.86 -7.34
N CYS A 93 -1.63 -6.08 -6.11
CA CYS A 93 -2.95 -5.65 -5.68
C CYS A 93 -3.09 -4.13 -5.75
N MET A 94 -2.04 -3.41 -5.36
CA MET A 94 -2.04 -1.95 -5.42
C MET A 94 -2.09 -1.45 -6.85
N GLU A 95 -1.31 -2.06 -7.75
CA GLU A 95 -1.29 -1.67 -9.15
C GLU A 95 -2.65 -1.87 -9.80
N GLU A 96 -3.29 -3.01 -9.53
CA GLU A 96 -4.63 -3.28 -10.05
C GLU A 96 -5.67 -2.32 -9.48
N ALA A 97 -5.52 -1.98 -8.20
CA ALA A 97 -6.41 -1.00 -7.58
C ALA A 97 -6.27 0.37 -8.22
N MET A 98 -5.02 0.77 -8.53
CA MET A 98 -4.77 2.03 -9.23
C MET A 98 -5.43 2.05 -10.60
N ASP A 99 -5.36 0.91 -11.32
CA ASP A 99 -6.04 0.79 -12.62
C ASP A 99 -7.54 0.95 -12.45
N GLU A 100 -8.10 0.30 -11.45
CA GLU A 100 -9.55 0.33 -11.25
C GLU A 100 -10.07 1.74 -10.97
N VAL A 101 -9.33 2.52 -10.17
CA VAL A 101 -9.78 3.88 -9.84
C VAL A 101 -9.33 4.93 -10.86
N GLY A 102 -8.66 4.50 -11.92
CA GLY A 102 -8.31 5.39 -13.02
C GLY A 102 -7.09 6.26 -12.78
N LEU A 103 -6.23 5.89 -11.84
CA LEU A 103 -4.96 6.61 -11.67
C LEU A 103 -4.02 6.28 -12.82
N GLU A 104 -3.45 7.32 -13.42
CA GLU A 104 -2.53 7.12 -14.55
C GLU A 104 -1.57 8.29 -14.65
N GLY A 105 -0.59 8.16 -15.54
CA GLY A 105 0.38 9.21 -15.81
C GLY A 105 1.56 9.18 -14.85
N SER A 106 2.34 10.26 -14.88
CA SER A 106 3.58 10.35 -14.12
C SER A 106 3.35 10.30 -12.61
N TYR A 107 2.26 10.86 -12.12
CA TYR A 107 1.97 10.85 -10.69
C TYR A 107 1.77 9.45 -10.16
N ARG A 108 1.05 8.63 -10.93
CA ARG A 108 0.86 7.23 -10.59
C ARG A 108 2.19 6.50 -10.55
N ASN A 109 3.03 6.73 -11.56
CA ASN A 109 4.31 6.05 -11.65
C ASN A 109 5.23 6.42 -10.50
N GLU A 110 5.30 7.68 -10.14
CA GLU A 110 6.11 8.13 -9.00
C GLU A 110 5.60 7.55 -7.68
N PHE A 111 4.30 7.58 -7.48
CA PHE A 111 3.66 7.04 -6.29
C PHE A 111 3.96 5.54 -6.19
N PHE A 112 3.75 4.80 -7.28
CA PHE A 112 3.98 3.36 -7.28
C PHE A 112 5.44 3.02 -7.04
N GLN A 113 6.38 3.75 -7.64
CA GLN A 113 7.81 3.51 -7.43
C GLN A 113 8.21 3.72 -5.97
N ARG A 114 7.65 4.72 -5.32
CA ARG A 114 7.90 4.94 -3.90
C ARG A 114 7.36 3.79 -3.07
N LEU A 115 6.19 3.27 -3.44
CA LEU A 115 5.61 2.11 -2.74
C LEU A 115 6.46 0.85 -2.96
N VAL A 116 7.05 0.67 -4.14
CA VAL A 116 7.97 -0.44 -4.40
C VAL A 116 9.13 -0.41 -3.42
N LEU A 117 9.76 0.75 -3.25
CA LEU A 117 10.88 0.89 -2.33
C LEU A 117 10.45 0.62 -0.89
N THR A 118 9.30 1.12 -0.51
CA THR A 118 8.75 0.91 0.84
C THR A 118 8.48 -0.58 1.07
N ALA A 119 7.85 -1.24 0.10
CA ALA A 119 7.52 -2.67 0.24
C ALA A 119 8.79 -3.51 0.36
N GLN A 120 9.82 -3.21 -0.42
CA GLN A 120 11.10 -3.91 -0.32
C GLN A 120 11.71 -3.75 1.07
N HIS A 121 11.56 -2.56 1.66
CA HIS A 121 12.08 -2.29 2.99
C HIS A 121 11.33 -3.06 4.08
N MET A 122 10.10 -3.48 3.81
CA MET A 122 9.30 -4.25 4.79
C MET A 122 9.66 -5.74 4.79
N ILE A 123 10.31 -6.26 3.76
CA ILE A 123 10.65 -7.68 3.68
C ILE A 123 11.54 -8.06 4.86
N ASN A 124 11.11 -9.08 5.59
CA ASN A 124 11.82 -9.53 6.80
C ASN A 124 11.99 -11.04 6.86
N THR A 125 11.54 -11.79 5.86
CA THR A 125 11.55 -13.25 5.85
C THR A 125 11.81 -13.71 4.42
N PRO A 126 12.72 -14.69 4.21
CA PRO A 126 12.93 -15.22 2.86
C PRO A 126 11.74 -16.07 2.43
N ASP A 127 11.59 -16.21 1.11
CA ASP A 127 10.57 -17.10 0.56
C ASP A 127 10.88 -18.54 0.96
N LYS A 128 9.82 -19.31 1.16
CA LYS A 128 9.94 -20.76 1.34
C LYS A 128 10.17 -21.40 -0.02
N PRO A 129 10.81 -22.58 -0.08
CA PRO A 129 11.06 -23.23 -1.37
C PRO A 129 9.83 -23.38 -2.25
N GLU A 130 8.69 -23.72 -1.67
CA GLU A 130 7.44 -23.88 -2.41
C GLU A 130 6.97 -22.57 -3.01
N GLU A 131 7.15 -21.48 -2.28
CA GLU A 131 6.75 -20.15 -2.76
C GLU A 131 7.63 -19.69 -3.92
N LYS A 132 8.92 -20.03 -3.88
CA LYS A 132 9.83 -19.69 -4.98
C LYS A 132 9.47 -20.43 -6.24
N GLU A 133 9.07 -21.69 -6.14
CA GLU A 133 8.65 -22.47 -7.30
C GLU A 133 7.43 -21.83 -7.95
N ASP A 134 6.46 -21.43 -7.16
CA ASP A 134 5.28 -20.74 -7.66
C ASP A 134 5.65 -19.46 -8.41
N SER A 135 6.65 -18.75 -7.90
CA SER A 135 7.11 -17.51 -8.51
C SER A 135 7.75 -17.76 -9.87
N CYS A 136 8.41 -18.88 -10.04
CA CYS A 136 9.10 -19.20 -11.27
C CYS A 136 8.15 -19.49 -12.43
N ASP A 137 6.93 -19.87 -12.12
CA ASP A 137 5.92 -20.17 -13.13
C ASP A 137 5.38 -18.93 -13.81
N LEU A 138 5.74 -17.80 -13.32
CA LEU A 138 5.28 -16.53 -13.87
C LEU A 138 6.23 -16.04 -14.95
#